data_f43c68df6d258e52a2d3825ad8c83fcf
#
_entry.id   f43c68df6d258e52a2d3825ad8c83fcf
#
_cell.length_a   1.000
_cell.length_b   1.000
_cell.length_c   1.000
_cell.angle_alpha   90.00
_cell.angle_beta   90.00
_cell.angle_gamma   90.00
#
_symmetry.space_group_name_H-M   'P 1'
#
loop_
_entity.id
_entity.type
_entity.pdbx_description
1 polymer ?
#
loop_
_entity_poly.entity_id
_entity_poly.type
_entity_poly.pdbx_seq_one_letter_code
_entity_poly.pdbx_strand_id
1 'polypeptide(L)'
;MNPDSVEVLAPLSPYITSPSFVVYPFVGIIDYEKIIRFYNKNEVEEVFIVPLQYLLEHEPYMHEVQVDLSPCINFPYDKIRNGANYQWRTRSVEEWFFEYENYTIWGMTARILKQFIDSIRK
;
A
#
# COMPACT_ATOMS: atom_id res chain seq x y z
N MET A 1 18.44 -3.55 -6.95
CA MET A 1 18.33 -2.68 -8.13
C MET A 1 19.23 -1.47 -7.94
N ASN A 2 20.00 -1.13 -8.97
CA ASN A 2 20.88 0.02 -8.92
C ASN A 2 20.04 1.30 -9.02
N PRO A 3 20.18 2.27 -8.10
CA PRO A 3 19.45 3.53 -8.18
C PRO A 3 19.65 4.29 -9.49
N ASP A 4 20.82 4.13 -10.12
CA ASP A 4 21.13 4.79 -11.40
C ASP A 4 20.33 4.24 -12.58
N SER A 5 19.66 3.09 -12.42
CA SER A 5 18.83 2.50 -13.46
C SER A 5 17.38 3.00 -13.42
N VAL A 6 17.07 3.92 -12.52
CA VAL A 6 15.73 4.50 -12.39
C VAL A 6 15.80 6.00 -12.66
N GLU A 7 15.00 6.46 -13.61
CA GLU A 7 14.80 7.89 -13.85
C GLU A 7 13.58 8.34 -13.05
N VAL A 8 13.78 9.11 -11.98
CA VAL A 8 12.68 9.59 -11.15
C VAL A 8 11.98 10.74 -11.87
N LEU A 9 10.68 10.63 -12.09
CA LEU A 9 9.88 11.65 -12.75
C LEU A 9 9.22 12.61 -11.78
N ALA A 10 8.60 12.10 -10.73
CA ALA A 10 7.84 12.95 -9.81
C ALA A 10 7.59 12.24 -8.50
N PRO A 11 7.46 13.01 -7.40
CA PRO A 11 6.99 12.44 -6.15
C PRO A 11 5.47 12.30 -6.15
N LEU A 12 4.98 11.33 -5.37
CA LEU A 12 3.57 11.22 -5.01
C LEU A 12 3.41 11.70 -3.57
N SER A 13 2.15 11.84 -3.12
CA SER A 13 1.91 12.27 -1.75
C SER A 13 2.41 11.22 -0.75
N PRO A 14 2.97 11.64 0.38
CA PRO A 14 3.43 10.70 1.40
C PRO A 14 2.30 9.83 1.91
N TYR A 15 2.62 8.58 2.23
CA TYR A 15 1.69 7.61 2.79
C TYR A 15 2.10 7.32 4.23
N ILE A 16 1.20 7.60 5.16
CA ILE A 16 1.45 7.40 6.58
C ILE A 16 0.83 6.06 7.00
N THR A 17 1.67 5.10 7.38
CA THR A 17 1.23 3.77 7.79
C THR A 17 1.01 3.67 9.29
N SER A 18 1.80 4.42 10.06
CA SER A 18 1.71 4.50 11.51
C SER A 18 2.34 5.81 11.96
N PRO A 19 2.17 6.23 13.23
CA PRO A 19 2.76 7.47 13.72
C PRO A 19 4.27 7.57 13.52
N SER A 20 4.98 6.43 13.47
CA SER A 20 6.44 6.40 13.34
C SER A 20 6.93 5.97 11.96
N PHE A 21 6.04 5.77 10.99
CA PHE A 21 6.43 5.23 9.69
C PHE A 21 5.71 5.95 8.56
N VAL A 22 6.51 6.60 7.72
CA VAL A 22 6.01 7.36 6.56
C VAL A 22 6.71 6.86 5.31
N VAL A 23 5.95 6.59 4.24
CA VAL A 23 6.47 6.20 2.94
C VAL A 23 6.39 7.38 2.00
N TYR A 24 7.48 7.67 1.31
CA TYR A 24 7.55 8.72 0.30
C TYR A 24 7.64 8.08 -1.08
N PRO A 25 6.50 7.90 -1.78
CA PRO A 25 6.52 7.23 -3.07
C PRO A 25 6.93 8.19 -4.19
N PHE A 26 7.55 7.62 -5.23
CA PHE A 26 7.98 8.34 -6.43
C PHE A 26 7.58 7.55 -7.67
N VAL A 27 7.29 8.28 -8.74
CA VAL A 27 7.08 7.69 -10.06
C VAL A 27 8.38 7.78 -10.84
N GLY A 28 8.81 6.70 -11.45
CA GLY A 28 10.04 6.68 -12.21
C GLY A 28 9.92 5.82 -13.47
N ILE A 29 10.89 5.99 -14.34
CA ILE A 29 11.05 5.16 -15.54
C ILE A 29 12.22 4.21 -15.33
N ILE A 30 12.01 2.95 -15.67
CA ILE A 30 13.03 1.90 -15.53
C ILE A 30 13.19 1.15 -16.85
N ASP A 31 14.36 0.52 -17.00
CA ASP A 31 14.60 -0.41 -18.10
C ASP A 31 14.14 -1.79 -17.65
N TYR A 32 13.04 -2.27 -18.26
CA TYR A 32 12.44 -3.54 -17.89
C TYR A 32 13.43 -4.71 -18.00
N GLU A 33 14.24 -4.72 -19.05
CA GLU A 33 15.20 -5.81 -19.25
C GLU A 33 16.23 -5.89 -18.13
N LYS A 34 16.67 -4.74 -17.62
CA LYS A 34 17.56 -4.70 -16.46
C LYS A 34 16.87 -5.18 -15.19
N ILE A 35 15.62 -4.78 -15.00
CA ILE A 35 14.86 -5.18 -13.80
C ILE A 35 14.64 -6.69 -13.79
N ILE A 36 14.24 -7.29 -14.91
CA ILE A 36 13.96 -8.72 -14.98
C ILE A 36 15.21 -9.57 -14.73
N ARG A 37 16.39 -9.03 -15.01
CA ARG A 37 17.66 -9.74 -14.79
C ARG A 37 18.22 -9.57 -13.39
N PHE A 38 17.99 -8.43 -12.75
CA PHE A 38 18.71 -8.02 -11.54
C PHE A 38 17.82 -7.70 -10.34
N TYR A 39 16.53 -8.06 -10.37
CA TYR A 39 15.71 -7.84 -9.18
C TYR A 39 16.15 -8.75 -8.03
N ASN A 40 15.90 -8.28 -6.81
CA ASN A 40 16.27 -9.03 -5.61
C ASN A 40 15.31 -10.20 -5.39
N LYS A 41 15.76 -11.41 -5.72
CA LYS A 41 14.94 -12.62 -5.63
C LYS A 41 14.62 -13.03 -4.20
N ASN A 42 15.33 -12.49 -3.22
CA ASN A 42 15.02 -12.75 -1.81
C ASN A 42 13.83 -11.94 -1.32
N GLU A 43 13.60 -10.77 -1.90
CA GLU A 43 12.48 -9.89 -1.56
C GLU A 43 11.30 -10.03 -2.52
N VAL A 44 11.58 -10.35 -3.78
CA VAL A 44 10.60 -10.38 -4.86
C VAL A 44 10.57 -11.78 -5.45
N GLU A 45 9.43 -12.45 -5.33
CA GLU A 45 9.25 -13.79 -5.87
C GLU A 45 9.14 -13.77 -7.39
N GLU A 46 8.38 -12.82 -7.92
CA GLU A 46 8.11 -12.71 -9.35
C GLU A 46 7.91 -11.25 -9.74
N VAL A 47 8.34 -10.91 -10.95
CA VAL A 47 8.10 -9.59 -11.54
C VAL A 47 7.10 -9.73 -12.67
N PHE A 48 6.11 -8.86 -12.70
CA PHE A 48 5.13 -8.81 -13.77
C PHE A 48 4.86 -7.38 -14.20
N ILE A 49 4.30 -7.22 -15.40
CA ILE A 49 3.99 -5.93 -15.99
C ILE A 49 2.47 -5.83 -16.15
N VAL A 50 1.94 -4.65 -15.83
CA VAL A 50 0.53 -4.34 -16.08
C VAL A 50 0.47 -3.15 -17.02
N PRO A 51 -0.24 -3.24 -18.16
CA PRO A 51 -0.38 -2.10 -19.04
C PRO A 51 -1.07 -0.92 -18.36
N LEU A 52 -0.52 0.27 -18.51
CA LEU A 52 -1.12 1.45 -17.92
C LEU A 52 -2.54 1.67 -18.43
N GLN A 53 -2.78 1.41 -19.71
CA GLN A 53 -4.11 1.54 -20.30
C GLN A 53 -5.14 0.64 -19.60
N TYR A 54 -4.72 -0.59 -19.24
CA TYR A 54 -5.60 -1.49 -18.49
C TYR A 54 -6.00 -0.87 -17.14
N LEU A 55 -5.04 -0.30 -16.43
CA LEU A 55 -5.30 0.33 -15.12
C LEU A 55 -6.22 1.54 -15.24
N LEU A 56 -6.13 2.27 -16.35
CA LEU A 56 -6.99 3.42 -16.59
C LEU A 56 -8.42 3.01 -16.96
N GLU A 57 -8.59 1.87 -17.58
CA GLU A 57 -9.89 1.37 -18.04
C GLU A 57 -10.62 0.49 -17.03
N HIS A 58 -9.89 -0.08 -16.06
CA HIS A 58 -10.45 -1.01 -15.08
C HIS A 58 -10.29 -0.46 -13.68
N GLU A 59 -11.40 -0.05 -13.07
CA GLU A 59 -11.39 0.48 -11.72
C GLU A 59 -11.03 -0.61 -10.70
N PRO A 60 -10.27 -0.27 -9.66
CA PRO A 60 -10.08 -1.20 -8.55
C PRO A 60 -11.36 -1.33 -7.75
N TYR A 61 -11.50 -2.42 -7.04
CA TYR A 61 -12.61 -2.58 -6.10
C TYR A 61 -12.09 -2.48 -4.66
N MET A 62 -12.99 -2.16 -3.75
CA MET A 62 -12.66 -1.85 -2.37
C MET A 62 -13.37 -2.82 -1.41
N HIS A 63 -12.64 -3.24 -0.41
CA HIS A 63 -13.21 -3.93 0.74
C HIS A 63 -12.81 -3.21 2.01
N GLU A 64 -13.73 -3.13 2.96
CA GLU A 64 -13.42 -2.59 4.26
C GLU A 64 -12.85 -3.66 5.17
N VAL A 65 -11.80 -3.31 5.90
CA VAL A 65 -11.21 -4.15 6.92
C VAL A 65 -11.46 -3.48 8.26
N GLN A 66 -12.07 -4.21 9.18
CA GLN A 66 -12.33 -3.70 10.52
C GLN A 66 -11.10 -3.90 11.39
N VAL A 67 -10.66 -2.84 12.03
CA VAL A 67 -9.53 -2.88 12.97
C VAL A 67 -10.08 -2.75 14.37
N ASP A 68 -9.94 -3.82 15.15
CA ASP A 68 -10.39 -3.86 16.54
C ASP A 68 -9.21 -3.60 17.45
N LEU A 69 -9.38 -2.68 18.38
CA LEU A 69 -8.39 -2.39 19.40
C LEU A 69 -8.67 -3.25 20.63
N SER A 70 -7.62 -3.87 21.14
CA SER A 70 -7.70 -4.77 22.29
C SER A 70 -6.51 -4.49 23.20
N PRO A 71 -6.72 -4.37 24.51
CA PRO A 71 -5.60 -4.11 25.40
C PRO A 71 -4.72 -5.35 25.56
N CYS A 72 -3.45 -5.11 25.88
CA CYS A 72 -2.53 -6.19 26.18
C CYS A 72 -2.84 -6.83 27.54
N ILE A 73 -2.22 -7.98 27.80
CA ILE A 73 -2.26 -8.61 29.13
C ILE A 73 -1.64 -7.62 30.11
N ASN A 74 -2.08 -7.50 31.31
CA ASN A 74 -1.59 -6.56 32.32
C ASN A 74 -1.94 -5.10 32.06
N PHE A 75 -2.94 -4.85 31.22
CA PHE A 75 -3.40 -3.49 30.98
C PHE A 75 -3.95 -2.89 32.27
N PRO A 76 -3.57 -1.64 32.63
CA PRO A 76 -3.95 -1.05 33.94
C PRO A 76 -5.38 -0.52 33.92
N TYR A 77 -6.35 -1.41 33.95
CA TYR A 77 -7.78 -1.05 33.95
C TYR A 77 -8.19 -0.15 35.11
N ASP A 78 -7.52 -0.32 36.26
CA ASP A 78 -7.81 0.46 37.48
C ASP A 78 -7.44 1.93 37.36
N LYS A 79 -6.66 2.29 36.32
CA LYS A 79 -6.19 3.67 36.11
C LYS A 79 -6.99 4.42 35.06
N ILE A 80 -7.92 3.75 34.38
CA ILE A 80 -8.72 4.39 33.35
C ILE A 80 -10.18 4.49 33.80
N ARG A 81 -10.87 5.49 33.23
CA ARG A 81 -12.30 5.65 33.49
C ARG A 81 -13.05 4.49 32.85
N ASN A 82 -14.02 3.93 33.57
CA ASN A 82 -14.81 2.76 33.19
C ASN A 82 -14.05 1.43 33.29
N GLY A 83 -12.75 1.43 33.56
CA GLY A 83 -11.98 0.21 33.81
C GLY A 83 -12.16 -0.84 32.73
N ALA A 84 -12.49 -2.07 33.15
CA ALA A 84 -12.67 -3.19 32.20
C ALA A 84 -13.87 -3.00 31.28
N ASN A 85 -14.74 -2.06 31.55
CA ASN A 85 -15.91 -1.74 30.71
C ASN A 85 -15.63 -0.62 29.70
N TYR A 86 -14.36 -0.21 29.56
CA TYR A 86 -14.00 0.83 28.62
C TYR A 86 -14.35 0.38 27.20
N GLN A 87 -15.01 1.28 26.46
CA GLN A 87 -15.43 0.99 25.08
C GLN A 87 -14.28 1.31 24.12
N TRP A 88 -13.59 0.28 23.67
CA TRP A 88 -12.52 0.41 22.69
C TRP A 88 -13.10 0.75 21.34
N ARG A 89 -12.50 1.73 20.68
CA ARG A 89 -12.97 2.16 19.37
C ARG A 89 -12.53 1.16 18.30
N THR A 90 -13.46 0.83 17.42
CA THR A 90 -13.14 0.13 16.19
C THR A 90 -13.06 1.15 15.07
N ARG A 91 -12.30 0.85 14.05
CA ARG A 91 -12.24 1.67 12.84
C ARG A 91 -12.21 0.79 11.61
N SER A 92 -12.68 1.32 10.49
CA SER A 92 -12.62 0.65 9.21
C SER A 92 -11.47 1.22 8.40
N VAL A 93 -10.77 0.36 7.71
CA VAL A 93 -9.71 0.72 6.78
C VAL A 93 -10.12 0.22 5.41
N GLU A 94 -10.02 1.07 4.41
CA GLU A 94 -10.31 0.71 3.03
C GLU A 94 -9.11 0.01 2.42
N GLU A 95 -9.34 -1.20 1.89
CA GLU A 95 -8.34 -1.94 1.14
C GLU A 95 -8.76 -2.01 -0.31
N TRP A 96 -7.88 -1.58 -1.21
CA TRP A 96 -8.13 -1.52 -2.64
C TRP A 96 -7.46 -2.69 -3.33
N PHE A 97 -8.12 -3.23 -4.37
CA PHE A 97 -7.66 -4.39 -5.10
C PHE A 97 -7.68 -4.10 -6.59
N PHE A 98 -6.51 -4.25 -7.22
CA PHE A 98 -6.39 -4.26 -8.67
C PHE A 98 -6.13 -5.70 -9.10
N GLU A 99 -6.83 -6.15 -10.11
CA GLU A 99 -6.60 -7.49 -10.66
C GLU A 99 -6.20 -7.39 -12.12
N TYR A 100 -5.20 -8.17 -12.49
CA TYR A 100 -4.74 -8.28 -13.86
C TYR A 100 -4.27 -9.70 -14.10
N GLU A 101 -4.94 -10.42 -15.01
CA GLU A 101 -4.70 -11.84 -15.25
C GLU A 101 -4.80 -12.63 -13.93
N ASN A 102 -3.73 -13.31 -13.52
CA ASN A 102 -3.70 -14.09 -12.29
C ASN A 102 -3.11 -13.31 -11.11
N TYR A 103 -2.83 -12.01 -11.30
CA TYR A 103 -2.16 -11.19 -10.30
C TYR A 103 -3.16 -10.30 -9.58
N THR A 104 -2.94 -10.13 -8.29
CA THR A 104 -3.71 -9.19 -7.46
C THR A 104 -2.74 -8.22 -6.80
N ILE A 105 -3.01 -6.93 -6.98
CA ILE A 105 -2.26 -5.86 -6.31
C ILE A 105 -3.17 -5.30 -5.22
N TRP A 106 -2.72 -5.33 -3.97
CA TRP A 106 -3.51 -4.86 -2.84
C TRP A 106 -2.60 -4.25 -1.77
N GLY A 107 -3.18 -3.83 -0.66
CA GLY A 107 -2.44 -3.27 0.45
C GLY A 107 -1.83 -1.91 0.14
N MET A 108 -0.67 -1.63 0.70
CA MET A 108 0.02 -0.35 0.51
C MET A 108 0.34 -0.10 -0.97
N THR A 109 0.75 -1.12 -1.69
CA THR A 109 1.07 -1.00 -3.12
C THR A 109 -0.14 -0.55 -3.92
N ALA A 110 -1.30 -1.13 -3.67
CA ALA A 110 -2.53 -0.75 -4.35
C ALA A 110 -2.94 0.68 -4.01
N ARG A 111 -2.75 1.09 -2.78
CA ARG A 111 -3.08 2.44 -2.35
C ARG A 111 -2.21 3.49 -3.04
N ILE A 112 -0.92 3.23 -3.15
CA ILE A 112 0.01 4.09 -3.87
C ILE A 112 -0.32 4.11 -5.37
N LEU A 113 -0.59 2.93 -5.94
CA LEU A 113 -0.96 2.82 -7.35
C LEU A 113 -2.25 3.58 -7.66
N LYS A 114 -3.26 3.47 -6.80
CA LYS A 114 -4.52 4.20 -6.97
C LYS A 114 -4.29 5.69 -6.97
N GLN A 115 -3.46 6.20 -6.07
CA GLN A 115 -3.11 7.61 -6.03
C GLN A 115 -2.50 8.08 -7.34
N PHE A 116 -1.57 7.29 -7.88
CA PHE A 116 -0.95 7.60 -9.16
C PHE A 116 -1.97 7.62 -10.30
N ILE A 117 -2.80 6.58 -10.40
CA ILE A 117 -3.82 6.48 -11.44
C ILE A 117 -4.81 7.65 -11.37
N ASP A 118 -5.27 7.99 -10.17
CA ASP A 118 -6.20 9.10 -9.98
C ASP A 118 -5.56 10.44 -10.37
N SER A 119 -4.26 10.60 -10.17
CA SER A 119 -3.55 11.83 -10.51
C SER A 119 -3.40 12.06 -12.01
N ILE A 120 -3.35 11.00 -12.80
CA ILE A 120 -3.23 11.11 -14.26
C ILE A 120 -4.56 10.98 -14.99
N ARG A 121 -5.60 10.54 -14.28
CA ARG A 121 -6.96 10.49 -14.84
C ARG A 121 -7.64 11.83 -14.62
N LYS A 122 -8.00 12.48 -15.69
CA LYS A 122 -8.66 13.79 -15.63
C LYS A 122 -9.99 13.77 -16.36
#